data_1be5fd7f5f7a84cef7f7efe9e7d91b30
#
_entry.id   1be5fd7f5f7a84cef7f7efe9e7d91b30
#
_cell.length_a   1.000
_cell.length_b   1.000
_cell.length_c   1.000
_cell.angle_alpha   90.00
_cell.angle_beta   90.00
_cell.angle_gamma   90.00
#
_symmetry.space_group_name_H-M   'P 1'
#
loop_
_entity.id
_entity.type
_entity.pdbx_description
1 polymer ?
#
loop_
_entity_poly.entity_id
_entity_poly.type
_entity_poly.pdbx_seq_one_letter_code
_entity_poly.pdbx_strand_id
1 'polypeptide(L)'
;MDAIDRRAFMKAAAVGGIAFSICGAQGPLTEARAQGAPLRSAAWPNRRLLDLLKIEHPIVQAPMGGHVSPNMPVAVSGAGGLGSFPCGLLTPAQVLDEVPKILTQTPKPINLNFFCHAAPQRHEGIESAWRQRLAPYYAELGVDPPASPTRTLAPFGEEMCDVVIELKPEVVSFHFGLPNKSLIDRLKAAGCKIFSSATTVTEARWLEDHGADAVIAQGIEAGGHRGMFLTNEPASQVGTLALVPQVVDAVRVPVVAAGGIADGRGIAAALALGASAVQMGTAYLLCPEARISTYHRAALKSAGDNLSVITNVLTGRPARVFMNRIARELGPLATGVPSFPLPGAALAPLRAKAESQDSAGFSALYAGQAAALGRELPAGELTLKLAAEALQRLGMLGRAS
;
A
#
# COMPACT_ATOMS: atom_id res chain seq x y z
N MET A 1 32.50 38.17 8.47
CA MET A 1 31.13 38.66 8.23
C MET A 1 30.24 37.74 9.01
N ASP A 2 30.09 38.01 10.10
CA ASP A 2 29.42 38.58 11.27
C ASP A 2 28.39 37.60 11.83
N ALA A 3 28.76 37.13 13.05
CA ALA A 3 27.93 36.30 13.91
C ALA A 3 26.75 37.12 14.45
N ILE A 4 25.51 36.69 14.22
CA ILE A 4 24.32 37.29 14.81
C ILE A 4 24.19 36.80 16.25
N ASP A 5 24.28 37.76 17.15
CA ASP A 5 24.22 37.64 18.61
C ASP A 5 22.85 37.09 19.11
N ARG A 6 22.86 35.90 19.74
CA ARG A 6 21.70 35.22 20.29
C ARG A 6 21.23 35.74 21.65
N ARG A 7 21.71 36.89 22.13
CA ARG A 7 21.42 37.41 23.47
C ARG A 7 20.37 38.49 23.57
N ALA A 8 19.77 38.91 22.43
CA ALA A 8 18.81 40.01 22.41
C ALA A 8 17.31 39.65 22.48
N PHE A 9 16.95 38.38 22.62
CA PHE A 9 15.53 37.95 22.57
C PHE A 9 14.91 37.55 23.92
N MET A 10 15.58 37.75 25.02
CA MET A 10 15.09 37.36 26.35
C MET A 10 15.03 38.54 27.36
N LYS A 11 14.40 39.68 27.00
CA LYS A 11 14.01 40.71 27.97
C LYS A 11 12.81 41.49 27.46
N ALA A 12 11.61 40.94 27.57
CA ALA A 12 10.35 41.71 27.60
C ALA A 12 9.16 40.81 27.98
N ALA A 13 9.02 40.41 29.21
CA ALA A 13 7.77 39.91 29.77
C ALA A 13 7.84 39.92 31.31
N ALA A 14 7.76 41.06 31.91
CA ALA A 14 7.38 41.22 33.31
C ALA A 14 6.80 42.61 33.48
N VAL A 15 5.49 42.70 33.68
CA VAL A 15 4.73 43.63 34.57
C VAL A 15 3.26 43.60 34.11
N GLY A 16 2.35 43.16 35.01
CA GLY A 16 0.92 43.19 34.80
C GLY A 16 0.15 42.24 35.70
N GLY A 17 0.39 42.29 37.00
CA GLY A 17 -0.44 41.58 37.98
C GLY A 17 -1.79 42.25 38.16
N ILE A 18 -2.90 41.54 37.90
CA ILE A 18 -4.24 41.90 38.36
C ILE A 18 -4.71 40.82 39.33
N ALA A 19 -4.86 41.23 40.58
CA ALA A 19 -5.41 40.37 41.66
C ALA A 19 -6.94 40.28 41.47
N PHE A 20 -7.48 39.09 41.32
CA PHE A 20 -8.91 38.82 41.48
C PHE A 20 -9.18 38.23 42.85
N SER A 21 -10.01 38.98 43.61
CA SER A 21 -10.53 38.59 44.90
C SER A 21 -11.54 37.44 44.75
N ILE A 22 -11.30 36.33 45.45
CA ILE A 22 -12.22 35.18 45.47
C ILE A 22 -13.21 35.42 46.61
N CYS A 23 -14.46 35.70 46.25
CA CYS A 23 -15.57 35.65 47.21
C CYS A 23 -16.21 34.25 47.13
N GLY A 24 -16.15 33.50 48.22
CA GLY A 24 -16.65 32.15 48.30
C GLY A 24 -18.21 32.10 48.41
N ALA A 25 -18.81 31.22 47.64
CA ALA A 25 -20.14 30.67 47.88
C ALA A 25 -20.11 29.18 47.62
N GLN A 26 -20.09 28.38 48.69
CA GLN A 26 -20.30 26.93 48.61
C GLN A 26 -21.78 26.63 48.46
N GLY A 27 -22.19 26.22 47.25
CA GLY A 27 -23.46 25.55 47.00
C GLY A 27 -23.22 24.07 46.64
N PRO A 28 -24.13 23.14 46.97
CA PRO A 28 -23.88 21.71 46.70
C PRO A 28 -23.86 21.44 45.21
N LEU A 29 -22.72 20.87 44.72
CA LEU A 29 -22.58 20.33 43.37
C LEU A 29 -23.48 19.10 43.25
N THR A 30 -24.69 19.28 42.71
CA THR A 30 -25.48 18.19 42.14
C THR A 30 -24.75 17.68 40.92
N GLU A 31 -24.15 16.49 40.99
CA GLU A 31 -23.65 15.74 39.85
C GLU A 31 -24.82 15.47 38.89
N ALA A 32 -25.00 16.32 37.89
CA ALA A 32 -25.80 16.02 36.73
C ALA A 32 -25.04 14.95 35.92
N ARG A 33 -25.30 13.67 36.22
CA ARG A 33 -25.00 12.58 35.31
C ARG A 33 -25.64 12.92 33.98
N ALA A 34 -24.84 13.41 33.01
CA ALA A 34 -25.23 13.46 31.62
C ALA A 34 -25.46 12.00 31.19
N GLN A 35 -26.70 11.57 31.20
CA GLN A 35 -27.14 10.36 30.50
C GLN A 35 -26.85 10.61 29.01
N GLY A 36 -25.71 10.13 28.52
CA GLY A 36 -25.35 10.18 27.12
C GLY A 36 -26.45 9.49 26.33
N ALA A 37 -27.11 10.22 25.44
CA ALA A 37 -27.97 9.62 24.43
C ALA A 37 -27.20 8.47 23.77
N PRO A 38 -27.84 7.33 23.49
CA PRO A 38 -27.15 6.24 22.83
C PRO A 38 -26.51 6.75 21.54
N LEU A 39 -25.21 6.56 21.42
CA LEU A 39 -24.45 6.88 20.21
C LEU A 39 -25.20 6.19 19.07
N ARG A 40 -25.90 6.96 18.21
CA ARG A 40 -26.33 6.45 16.91
C ARG A 40 -25.10 5.79 16.32
N SER A 41 -25.19 4.50 15.96
CA SER A 41 -24.07 3.79 15.36
C SER A 41 -23.56 4.68 14.23
N ALA A 42 -22.32 5.17 14.37
CA ALA A 42 -21.75 6.12 13.42
C ALA A 42 -21.69 5.39 12.06
N ALA A 43 -22.58 5.77 11.15
CA ALA A 43 -22.60 5.21 9.81
C ALA A 43 -21.40 5.76 9.03
N TRP A 44 -20.80 4.94 8.18
CA TRP A 44 -19.75 5.38 7.29
C TRP A 44 -20.27 6.50 6.35
N PRO A 45 -19.56 7.63 6.20
CA PRO A 45 -20.05 8.78 5.44
C PRO A 45 -20.18 8.52 3.94
N ASN A 46 -19.37 7.61 3.40
CA ASN A 46 -19.41 7.17 2.00
C ASN A 46 -19.56 5.65 1.96
N ARG A 47 -20.69 5.17 1.43
CA ARG A 47 -21.02 3.75 1.39
C ARG A 47 -20.84 3.10 0.03
N ARG A 48 -20.40 3.86 -1.00
CA ARG A 48 -20.38 3.38 -2.39
C ARG A 48 -19.62 2.06 -2.56
N LEU A 49 -18.44 1.92 -1.96
CA LEU A 49 -17.67 0.66 -2.00
C LEU A 49 -18.30 -0.43 -1.12
N LEU A 50 -18.81 -0.07 0.05
CA LEU A 50 -19.48 -1.01 0.95
C LEU A 50 -20.68 -1.65 0.28
N ASP A 51 -21.50 -0.84 -0.39
CA ASP A 51 -22.72 -1.31 -1.08
C ASP A 51 -22.40 -2.11 -2.34
N LEU A 52 -21.30 -1.75 -3.04
CA LEU A 52 -20.79 -2.48 -4.22
C LEU A 52 -20.33 -3.91 -3.86
N LEU A 53 -19.63 -4.06 -2.72
CA LEU A 53 -18.96 -5.31 -2.32
C LEU A 53 -19.66 -6.05 -1.19
N LYS A 54 -20.67 -5.46 -0.55
CA LYS A 54 -21.35 -6.00 0.64
C LYS A 54 -20.40 -6.24 1.82
N ILE A 55 -19.42 -5.36 1.99
CA ILE A 55 -18.49 -5.35 3.14
C ILE A 55 -18.95 -4.36 4.21
N GLU A 56 -18.47 -4.51 5.44
CA GLU A 56 -18.91 -3.73 6.61
C GLU A 56 -18.06 -2.49 6.85
N HIS A 57 -16.75 -2.58 6.54
CA HIS A 57 -15.77 -1.52 6.77
C HIS A 57 -15.09 -1.08 5.47
N PRO A 58 -14.87 0.23 5.24
CA PRO A 58 -14.22 0.74 4.04
C PRO A 58 -12.68 0.55 4.10
N ILE A 59 -12.25 -0.67 4.41
CA ILE A 59 -10.84 -1.03 4.60
C ILE A 59 -10.50 -2.20 3.69
N VAL A 60 -9.53 -1.97 2.81
CA VAL A 60 -8.95 -2.98 1.92
C VAL A 60 -7.53 -3.27 2.42
N GLN A 61 -7.23 -4.53 2.72
CA GLN A 61 -5.86 -4.96 2.93
C GLN A 61 -5.18 -5.06 1.56
N ALA A 62 -4.06 -4.36 1.36
CA ALA A 62 -3.37 -4.33 0.08
C ALA A 62 -2.77 -5.70 -0.29
N PRO A 63 -2.82 -6.08 -1.57
CA PRO A 63 -2.14 -7.28 -2.05
C PRO A 63 -0.63 -7.05 -2.07
N MET A 64 0.10 -7.70 -1.19
CA MET A 64 1.55 -7.54 -1.02
C MET A 64 2.27 -8.81 -1.49
N GLY A 65 2.78 -8.80 -2.73
CA GLY A 65 3.40 -9.96 -3.37
C GLY A 65 4.49 -10.63 -2.53
N GLY A 66 4.35 -11.91 -2.26
CA GLY A 66 5.26 -12.68 -1.43
C GLY A 66 5.17 -12.45 0.08
N HIS A 67 4.36 -11.49 0.55
CA HIS A 67 4.29 -11.10 1.96
C HIS A 67 2.93 -11.38 2.64
N VAL A 68 1.98 -11.92 1.91
CA VAL A 68 0.63 -12.27 2.41
C VAL A 68 0.48 -13.78 2.48
N SER A 69 0.14 -14.33 3.66
CA SER A 69 -0.30 -15.72 3.76
C SER A 69 -1.77 -15.87 3.36
N PRO A 70 -2.24 -17.06 2.99
CA PRO A 70 -3.66 -17.32 2.73
C PRO A 70 -4.59 -16.91 3.89
N ASN A 71 -4.11 -16.96 5.13
CA ASN A 71 -4.91 -16.63 6.32
C ASN A 71 -5.18 -15.12 6.46
N MET A 72 -4.32 -14.26 5.93
CA MET A 72 -4.49 -12.81 6.06
C MET A 72 -5.77 -12.31 5.37
N PRO A 73 -6.03 -12.57 4.07
CA PRO A 73 -7.27 -12.13 3.44
C PRO A 73 -8.51 -12.74 4.10
N VAL A 74 -8.45 -13.99 4.56
CA VAL A 74 -9.55 -14.63 5.31
C VAL A 74 -9.86 -13.86 6.59
N ALA A 75 -8.83 -13.53 7.39
CA ALA A 75 -8.99 -12.80 8.64
C ALA A 75 -9.54 -11.37 8.42
N VAL A 76 -9.05 -10.66 7.41
CA VAL A 76 -9.52 -9.29 7.09
C VAL A 76 -10.96 -9.29 6.58
N SER A 77 -11.31 -10.21 5.66
CA SER A 77 -12.68 -10.32 5.13
C SER A 77 -13.64 -10.80 6.20
N GLY A 78 -13.22 -11.74 7.05
CA GLY A 78 -13.98 -12.17 8.22
C GLY A 78 -14.27 -11.05 9.21
N ALA A 79 -13.38 -10.07 9.32
CA ALA A 79 -13.55 -8.86 10.13
C ALA A 79 -14.33 -7.73 9.41
N GLY A 80 -14.95 -7.99 8.27
CA GLY A 80 -15.81 -7.05 7.55
C GLY A 80 -15.08 -6.08 6.62
N GLY A 81 -13.76 -6.20 6.41
CA GLY A 81 -12.99 -5.51 5.37
C GLY A 81 -12.97 -6.26 4.04
N LEU A 82 -12.07 -5.90 3.13
CA LEU A 82 -11.74 -6.65 1.92
C LEU A 82 -10.32 -7.18 2.02
N GLY A 83 -10.16 -8.47 2.21
CA GLY A 83 -8.87 -9.15 2.15
C GLY A 83 -8.40 -9.35 0.71
N SER A 84 -7.10 -9.17 0.47
CA SER A 84 -6.53 -9.30 -0.86
C SER A 84 -5.41 -10.35 -0.89
N PHE A 85 -5.45 -11.24 -1.89
CA PHE A 85 -4.40 -12.22 -2.13
C PHE A 85 -3.61 -11.88 -3.40
N PRO A 86 -2.27 -11.74 -3.31
CA PRO A 86 -1.44 -11.37 -4.44
C PRO A 86 -1.12 -12.58 -5.33
N CYS A 87 -1.76 -12.69 -6.47
CA CYS A 87 -1.55 -13.74 -7.45
C CYS A 87 -0.53 -13.38 -8.54
N GLY A 88 -0.11 -12.10 -8.64
CA GLY A 88 0.73 -11.61 -9.74
C GLY A 88 2.13 -12.26 -9.84
N LEU A 89 2.59 -12.99 -8.82
CA LEU A 89 3.85 -13.75 -8.83
C LEU A 89 3.64 -15.26 -9.04
N LEU A 90 2.40 -15.72 -9.10
CA LEU A 90 2.02 -17.13 -9.18
C LEU A 90 1.75 -17.56 -10.63
N THR A 91 1.97 -18.82 -10.92
CA THR A 91 1.51 -19.45 -12.16
C THR A 91 0.04 -19.80 -12.06
N PRO A 92 -0.68 -20.02 -13.19
CA PRO A 92 -2.05 -20.50 -13.19
C PRO A 92 -2.27 -21.73 -12.31
N ALA A 93 -1.40 -22.73 -12.40
CA ALA A 93 -1.45 -23.93 -11.57
C ALA A 93 -1.31 -23.63 -10.07
N GLN A 94 -0.42 -22.69 -9.68
CA GLN A 94 -0.29 -22.27 -8.29
C GLN A 94 -1.51 -21.50 -7.78
N VAL A 95 -2.16 -20.68 -8.63
CA VAL A 95 -3.40 -19.99 -8.29
C VAL A 95 -4.52 -21.00 -8.05
N LEU A 96 -4.66 -22.03 -8.92
CA LEU A 96 -5.63 -23.12 -8.75
C LEU A 96 -5.37 -23.96 -7.48
N ASP A 97 -4.14 -24.08 -7.03
CA ASP A 97 -3.82 -24.77 -5.78
C ASP A 97 -4.07 -23.93 -4.53
N GLU A 98 -3.67 -22.65 -4.53
CA GLU A 98 -3.70 -21.79 -3.33
C GLU A 98 -5.06 -21.11 -3.09
N VAL A 99 -5.72 -20.60 -4.14
CA VAL A 99 -6.91 -19.76 -3.99
C VAL A 99 -8.13 -20.54 -3.48
N PRO A 100 -8.43 -21.77 -3.90
CA PRO A 100 -9.53 -22.55 -3.33
C PRO A 100 -9.41 -22.72 -1.81
N LYS A 101 -8.17 -22.85 -1.29
CA LYS A 101 -7.91 -22.95 0.15
C LYS A 101 -8.35 -21.69 0.91
N ILE A 102 -8.30 -20.52 0.25
CA ILE A 102 -8.77 -19.24 0.81
C ILE A 102 -10.29 -19.17 0.72
N LEU A 103 -10.86 -19.42 -0.46
CA LEU A 103 -12.30 -19.27 -0.72
C LEU A 103 -13.16 -20.25 0.10
N THR A 104 -12.65 -21.42 0.44
CA THR A 104 -13.35 -22.39 1.30
C THR A 104 -13.39 -21.99 2.77
N GLN A 105 -12.52 -21.09 3.22
CA GLN A 105 -12.44 -20.63 4.61
C GLN A 105 -13.37 -19.43 4.91
N THR A 106 -13.85 -18.75 3.88
CA THR A 106 -14.71 -17.56 4.08
C THR A 106 -15.72 -17.40 2.94
N PRO A 107 -17.01 -17.17 3.27
CA PRO A 107 -18.00 -16.77 2.27
C PRO A 107 -17.98 -15.26 1.97
N LYS A 108 -17.06 -14.51 2.60
CA LYS A 108 -16.94 -13.06 2.43
C LYS A 108 -16.14 -12.73 1.16
N PRO A 109 -16.32 -11.53 0.58
CA PRO A 109 -15.59 -11.11 -0.61
C PRO A 109 -14.08 -11.17 -0.43
N ILE A 110 -13.40 -11.67 -1.47
CA ILE A 110 -11.93 -11.72 -1.57
C ILE A 110 -11.50 -11.02 -2.86
N ASN A 111 -10.41 -10.28 -2.78
CA ASN A 111 -9.73 -9.67 -3.92
C ASN A 111 -8.54 -10.52 -4.36
N LEU A 112 -8.49 -10.92 -5.63
CA LEU A 112 -7.30 -11.51 -6.27
C LEU A 112 -6.58 -10.44 -7.09
N ASN A 113 -5.27 -10.29 -6.90
CA ASN A 113 -4.50 -9.22 -7.53
C ASN A 113 -3.48 -9.75 -8.53
N PHE A 114 -3.39 -9.06 -9.68
CA PHE A 114 -2.50 -9.40 -10.79
C PHE A 114 -1.75 -8.19 -11.33
N PHE A 115 -0.73 -8.43 -12.18
CA PHE A 115 0.05 -7.39 -12.86
C PHE A 115 -0.30 -7.34 -14.34
N CYS A 116 -0.40 -6.10 -14.88
CA CYS A 116 -0.66 -5.82 -16.30
C CYS A 116 0.53 -5.12 -16.97
N HIS A 117 1.75 -5.37 -16.51
CA HIS A 117 2.94 -4.81 -17.13
C HIS A 117 3.14 -5.32 -18.57
N ALA A 118 3.75 -4.50 -19.42
CA ALA A 118 4.19 -4.96 -20.72
C ALA A 118 5.32 -6.00 -20.61
N ALA A 119 5.38 -6.93 -21.55
CA ALA A 119 6.49 -7.87 -21.62
C ALA A 119 7.83 -7.10 -21.66
N PRO A 120 8.86 -7.55 -20.94
CA PRO A 120 10.12 -6.84 -20.87
C PRO A 120 10.80 -6.78 -22.25
N GLN A 121 11.17 -5.58 -22.66
CA GLN A 121 12.02 -5.40 -23.82
C GLN A 121 13.46 -5.74 -23.42
N ARG A 122 14.02 -6.74 -24.07
CA ARG A 122 15.38 -7.18 -23.84
C ARG A 122 16.37 -6.36 -24.66
N HIS A 123 17.34 -5.77 -23.98
CA HIS A 123 18.43 -5.03 -24.60
C HIS A 123 19.76 -5.56 -24.07
N GLU A 124 20.45 -6.37 -24.89
CA GLU A 124 21.68 -7.05 -24.46
C GLU A 124 22.73 -6.09 -23.92
N GLY A 125 22.90 -4.91 -24.54
CA GLY A 125 23.85 -3.89 -24.07
C GLY A 125 23.50 -3.36 -22.67
N ILE A 126 22.22 -3.09 -22.39
CA ILE A 126 21.77 -2.62 -21.07
C ILE A 126 21.93 -3.73 -20.03
N GLU A 127 21.52 -4.96 -20.36
CA GLU A 127 21.63 -6.11 -19.46
C GLU A 127 23.11 -6.45 -19.16
N SER A 128 24.02 -6.35 -20.16
CA SER A 128 25.44 -6.56 -19.98
C SER A 128 26.06 -5.47 -19.09
N ALA A 129 25.76 -4.20 -19.37
CA ALA A 129 26.23 -3.08 -18.55
C ALA A 129 25.73 -3.20 -17.10
N TRP A 130 24.47 -3.64 -16.91
CA TRP A 130 23.92 -3.88 -15.58
C TRP A 130 24.67 -4.99 -14.85
N ARG A 131 24.95 -6.12 -15.50
CA ARG A 131 25.76 -7.20 -14.92
C ARG A 131 27.17 -6.72 -14.55
N GLN A 132 27.80 -5.89 -15.38
CA GLN A 132 29.11 -5.29 -15.08
C GLN A 132 29.04 -4.39 -13.83
N ARG A 133 27.99 -3.60 -13.65
CA ARG A 133 27.79 -2.80 -12.43
C ARG A 133 27.61 -3.66 -11.18
N LEU A 134 27.05 -4.87 -11.33
CA LEU A 134 26.87 -5.81 -10.22
C LEU A 134 28.10 -6.70 -9.97
N ALA A 135 29.07 -6.75 -10.89
CA ALA A 135 30.26 -7.62 -10.79
C ALA A 135 31.04 -7.49 -9.47
N PRO A 136 31.28 -6.29 -8.90
CA PRO A 136 31.95 -6.17 -7.61
C PRO A 136 31.23 -6.88 -6.47
N TYR A 137 29.88 -6.87 -6.47
CA TYR A 137 29.09 -7.51 -5.44
C TYR A 137 29.08 -9.04 -5.57
N TYR A 138 29.07 -9.56 -6.81
CA TYR A 138 29.22 -11.00 -7.04
C TYR A 138 30.57 -11.50 -6.54
N ALA A 139 31.65 -10.79 -6.85
CA ALA A 139 33.00 -11.12 -6.37
C ALA A 139 33.12 -11.04 -4.84
N GLU A 140 32.58 -9.99 -4.22
CA GLU A 140 32.56 -9.82 -2.76
C GLU A 140 31.86 -10.95 -2.04
N LEU A 141 30.66 -11.35 -2.54
CA LEU A 141 29.85 -12.39 -1.91
C LEU A 141 30.24 -13.80 -2.33
N GLY A 142 31.16 -13.95 -3.28
CA GLY A 142 31.59 -15.27 -3.77
C GLY A 142 30.47 -16.05 -4.45
N VAL A 143 29.64 -15.35 -5.25
CA VAL A 143 28.54 -15.98 -6.02
C VAL A 143 28.70 -15.69 -7.50
N ASP A 144 28.26 -16.61 -8.35
CA ASP A 144 28.29 -16.41 -9.79
C ASP A 144 27.11 -15.54 -10.26
N PRO A 145 27.31 -14.65 -11.25
CA PRO A 145 26.22 -13.99 -11.93
C PRO A 145 25.30 -15.03 -12.58
N PRO A 146 23.98 -14.87 -12.52
CA PRO A 146 23.07 -15.84 -13.14
C PRO A 146 23.28 -15.84 -14.67
N ALA A 147 23.20 -17.01 -15.27
CA ALA A 147 22.95 -17.12 -16.70
C ALA A 147 21.72 -16.29 -17.06
N SER A 148 21.46 -16.02 -18.33
CA SER A 148 20.25 -15.26 -18.75
C SER A 148 19.02 -15.70 -17.99
N PRO A 149 18.15 -14.80 -17.51
CA PRO A 149 16.98 -15.17 -16.74
C PRO A 149 16.13 -16.14 -17.54
N THR A 150 16.00 -17.35 -17.01
CA THR A 150 15.27 -18.46 -17.65
C THR A 150 13.76 -18.31 -17.51
N ARG A 151 13.30 -17.44 -16.59
CA ARG A 151 11.89 -17.21 -16.33
C ARG A 151 11.63 -15.70 -16.15
N THR A 152 10.72 -15.17 -16.96
CA THR A 152 10.18 -13.81 -16.79
C THR A 152 8.81 -13.90 -16.11
N LEU A 153 8.49 -12.91 -15.31
CA LEU A 153 7.15 -12.75 -14.75
C LEU A 153 6.19 -12.42 -15.91
N ALA A 154 5.20 -13.30 -16.14
CA ALA A 154 4.20 -13.07 -17.16
C ALA A 154 3.14 -12.06 -16.66
N PRO A 155 2.71 -11.11 -17.51
CA PRO A 155 1.54 -10.30 -17.20
C PRO A 155 0.26 -11.16 -17.23
N PHE A 156 -0.83 -10.62 -16.68
CA PHE A 156 -2.14 -11.25 -16.76
C PHE A 156 -2.55 -11.50 -18.22
N GLY A 157 -2.89 -12.73 -18.56
CA GLY A 157 -3.23 -13.18 -19.90
C GLY A 157 -4.40 -14.17 -19.92
N GLU A 158 -4.66 -14.77 -21.09
CA GLU A 158 -5.80 -15.66 -21.34
C GLU A 158 -5.88 -16.82 -20.35
N GLU A 159 -4.79 -17.59 -20.19
CA GLU A 159 -4.75 -18.76 -19.29
C GLU A 159 -5.08 -18.36 -17.84
N MET A 160 -4.52 -17.25 -17.34
CA MET A 160 -4.82 -16.76 -16.01
C MET A 160 -6.26 -16.27 -15.89
N CYS A 161 -6.81 -15.66 -16.96
CA CYS A 161 -8.20 -15.25 -17.02
C CYS A 161 -9.15 -16.45 -16.92
N ASP A 162 -8.85 -17.55 -17.59
CA ASP A 162 -9.65 -18.79 -17.49
C ASP A 162 -9.70 -19.31 -16.06
N VAL A 163 -8.54 -19.36 -15.39
CA VAL A 163 -8.44 -19.74 -13.97
C VAL A 163 -9.26 -18.83 -13.07
N VAL A 164 -9.18 -17.51 -13.27
CA VAL A 164 -9.93 -16.55 -12.45
C VAL A 164 -11.43 -16.68 -12.66
N ILE A 165 -11.88 -16.94 -13.90
CA ILE A 165 -13.30 -17.17 -14.23
C ILE A 165 -13.82 -18.45 -13.57
N GLU A 166 -12.99 -19.50 -13.49
CA GLU A 166 -13.33 -20.73 -12.75
C GLU A 166 -13.49 -20.48 -11.26
N LEU A 167 -12.58 -19.71 -10.66
CA LEU A 167 -12.54 -19.41 -9.22
C LEU A 167 -13.61 -18.39 -8.77
N LYS A 168 -14.09 -17.53 -9.66
CA LYS A 168 -15.14 -16.51 -9.44
C LYS A 168 -14.95 -15.66 -8.18
N PRO A 169 -13.79 -15.00 -7.98
CA PRO A 169 -13.64 -14.08 -6.85
C PRO A 169 -14.56 -12.88 -7.02
N GLU A 170 -14.99 -12.26 -5.90
CA GLU A 170 -15.81 -11.04 -5.97
C GLU A 170 -15.04 -9.89 -6.63
N VAL A 171 -13.74 -9.76 -6.34
CA VAL A 171 -12.89 -8.68 -6.86
C VAL A 171 -11.65 -9.22 -7.55
N VAL A 172 -11.37 -8.67 -8.72
CA VAL A 172 -10.09 -8.84 -9.42
C VAL A 172 -9.43 -7.48 -9.53
N SER A 173 -8.28 -7.31 -8.91
CA SER A 173 -7.55 -6.05 -8.98
C SER A 173 -6.28 -6.17 -9.82
N PHE A 174 -5.94 -5.05 -10.47
CA PHE A 174 -4.79 -4.97 -11.33
C PHE A 174 -3.81 -3.89 -10.88
N HIS A 175 -2.55 -4.10 -11.17
CA HIS A 175 -1.48 -3.11 -11.00
C HIS A 175 -0.75 -2.93 -12.32
N PHE A 176 -0.36 -1.70 -12.65
CA PHE A 176 0.23 -1.29 -13.93
C PHE A 176 -0.78 -1.25 -15.10
N GLY A 177 -1.96 -0.69 -14.86
CA GLY A 177 -3.05 -0.57 -15.85
C GLY A 177 -4.06 -1.70 -15.78
N LEU A 178 -4.66 -2.03 -16.91
CA LEU A 178 -5.63 -3.11 -17.09
C LEU A 178 -5.17 -4.05 -18.21
N PRO A 179 -5.62 -5.31 -18.22
CA PRO A 179 -5.42 -6.19 -19.36
C PRO A 179 -6.30 -5.77 -20.56
N ASN A 180 -6.18 -6.47 -21.67
CA ASN A 180 -6.99 -6.21 -22.87
C ASN A 180 -8.49 -6.21 -22.56
N LYS A 181 -9.24 -5.39 -23.29
CA LYS A 181 -10.69 -5.23 -23.11
C LYS A 181 -11.45 -6.56 -23.15
N SER A 182 -11.08 -7.49 -24.01
CA SER A 182 -11.69 -8.82 -24.10
C SER A 182 -11.61 -9.59 -22.77
N LEU A 183 -10.47 -9.50 -22.06
CA LEU A 183 -10.30 -10.15 -20.77
C LEU A 183 -11.12 -9.45 -19.67
N ILE A 184 -11.20 -8.12 -19.69
CA ILE A 184 -12.07 -7.35 -18.80
C ILE A 184 -13.54 -7.75 -18.98
N ASP A 185 -14.00 -7.80 -20.23
CA ASP A 185 -15.39 -8.16 -20.53
C ASP A 185 -15.72 -9.58 -20.04
N ARG A 186 -14.79 -10.53 -20.21
CA ARG A 186 -14.94 -11.91 -19.72
C ARG A 186 -15.02 -11.98 -18.19
N LEU A 187 -14.13 -11.27 -17.48
CA LEU A 187 -14.14 -11.21 -16.02
C LEU A 187 -15.45 -10.60 -15.50
N LYS A 188 -15.92 -9.51 -16.12
CA LYS A 188 -17.20 -8.88 -15.78
C LYS A 188 -18.39 -9.78 -16.04
N ALA A 189 -18.39 -10.50 -17.17
CA ALA A 189 -19.42 -11.49 -17.49
C ALA A 189 -19.46 -12.63 -16.45
N ALA A 190 -18.31 -12.97 -15.84
CA ALA A 190 -18.24 -13.91 -14.72
C ALA A 190 -18.68 -13.33 -13.37
N GLY A 191 -19.00 -12.03 -13.31
CA GLY A 191 -19.47 -11.34 -12.10
C GLY A 191 -18.41 -10.60 -11.30
N CYS A 192 -17.14 -10.66 -11.71
CA CYS A 192 -16.04 -10.01 -10.98
C CYS A 192 -16.12 -8.48 -11.07
N LYS A 193 -15.81 -7.80 -9.95
CA LYS A 193 -15.58 -6.35 -9.93
C LYS A 193 -14.12 -6.06 -10.22
N ILE A 194 -13.88 -5.10 -11.10
CA ILE A 194 -12.55 -4.77 -11.61
C ILE A 194 -12.01 -3.54 -10.92
N PHE A 195 -10.87 -3.68 -10.21
CA PHE A 195 -10.16 -2.58 -9.58
C PHE A 195 -8.81 -2.38 -10.24
N SER A 196 -8.29 -1.16 -10.26
CA SER A 196 -6.90 -0.91 -10.65
C SER A 196 -6.31 0.33 -10.00
N SER A 197 -4.97 0.37 -9.92
CA SER A 197 -4.22 1.46 -9.29
C SER A 197 -3.94 2.58 -10.29
N ALA A 198 -4.21 3.83 -9.88
CA ALA A 198 -3.83 5.05 -10.58
C ALA A 198 -2.91 5.89 -9.70
N THR A 199 -1.89 6.51 -10.28
CA THR A 199 -0.98 7.44 -9.62
C THR A 199 -1.19 8.88 -10.05
N THR A 200 -2.03 9.09 -11.07
CA THR A 200 -2.41 10.39 -11.62
C THR A 200 -3.91 10.43 -11.95
N VAL A 201 -4.46 11.63 -12.11
CA VAL A 201 -5.85 11.83 -12.57
C VAL A 201 -6.06 11.27 -13.98
N THR A 202 -5.07 11.42 -14.85
CA THR A 202 -5.14 10.90 -16.23
C THR A 202 -5.24 9.37 -16.22
N GLU A 203 -4.45 8.69 -15.38
CA GLU A 203 -4.55 7.24 -15.21
C GLU A 203 -5.91 6.84 -14.63
N ALA A 204 -6.45 7.59 -13.66
CA ALA A 204 -7.75 7.29 -13.05
C ALA A 204 -8.90 7.36 -14.07
N ARG A 205 -8.94 8.40 -14.90
CA ARG A 205 -9.91 8.53 -16.01
C ARG A 205 -9.77 7.40 -17.01
N TRP A 206 -8.53 7.12 -17.41
CA TRP A 206 -8.26 6.01 -18.33
C TRP A 206 -8.80 4.68 -17.77
N LEU A 207 -8.59 4.39 -16.50
CA LEU A 207 -9.08 3.16 -15.87
C LEU A 207 -10.62 3.09 -15.88
N GLU A 208 -11.32 4.18 -15.54
CA GLU A 208 -12.78 4.24 -15.61
C GLU A 208 -13.28 4.00 -17.05
N ASP A 209 -12.69 4.69 -18.02
CA ASP A 209 -13.07 4.58 -19.44
C ASP A 209 -12.83 3.16 -20.00
N HIS A 210 -11.88 2.41 -19.40
CA HIS A 210 -11.54 1.04 -19.79
C HIS A 210 -12.17 -0.03 -18.90
N GLY A 211 -13.13 0.35 -18.05
CA GLY A 211 -14.03 -0.58 -17.38
C GLY A 211 -13.65 -0.94 -15.94
N ALA A 212 -12.82 -0.18 -15.27
CA ALA A 212 -12.65 -0.33 -13.82
C ALA A 212 -13.95 0.00 -13.08
N ASP A 213 -14.33 -0.82 -12.08
CA ASP A 213 -15.48 -0.60 -11.22
C ASP A 213 -15.10 0.20 -9.95
N ALA A 214 -13.80 0.29 -9.64
CA ALA A 214 -13.22 1.20 -8.66
C ALA A 214 -11.77 1.53 -9.00
N VAL A 215 -11.30 2.72 -8.61
CA VAL A 215 -9.93 3.19 -8.82
C VAL A 215 -9.22 3.28 -7.47
N ILE A 216 -8.02 2.71 -7.38
CA ILE A 216 -7.14 2.82 -6.22
C ILE A 216 -6.19 4.01 -6.47
N ALA A 217 -6.47 5.15 -5.85
CA ALA A 217 -5.63 6.35 -5.93
C ALA A 217 -4.38 6.17 -5.07
N GLN A 218 -3.27 5.80 -5.70
CA GLN A 218 -2.02 5.49 -5.02
C GLN A 218 -1.11 6.71 -4.91
N GLY A 219 -1.10 7.34 -3.73
CA GLY A 219 -0.17 8.42 -3.40
C GLY A 219 1.30 7.97 -3.34
N ILE A 220 2.23 8.92 -3.47
CA ILE A 220 3.68 8.63 -3.49
C ILE A 220 4.18 7.99 -2.20
N GLU A 221 3.47 8.12 -1.10
CA GLU A 221 3.80 7.55 0.22
C GLU A 221 3.64 6.04 0.29
N ALA A 222 2.93 5.43 -0.67
CA ALA A 222 2.66 4.00 -0.68
C ALA A 222 3.95 3.17 -0.79
N GLY A 223 4.05 2.09 0.00
CA GLY A 223 5.09 1.08 -0.13
C GLY A 223 4.90 0.20 -1.37
N GLY A 224 5.97 -0.45 -1.79
CA GLY A 224 5.95 -1.28 -2.99
C GLY A 224 6.01 -0.51 -4.30
N HIS A 225 5.71 -1.18 -5.40
CA HIS A 225 5.79 -0.60 -6.74
C HIS A 225 4.80 0.55 -6.93
N ARG A 226 5.26 1.60 -7.62
CA ARG A 226 4.38 2.63 -8.14
C ARG A 226 3.50 2.04 -9.23
N GLY A 227 2.18 2.20 -9.10
CA GLY A 227 1.18 1.66 -10.04
C GLY A 227 1.13 2.37 -11.39
N MET A 228 2.00 3.33 -11.62
CA MET A 228 2.08 4.17 -12.83
C MET A 228 2.16 3.33 -14.10
N PHE A 229 1.44 3.72 -15.14
CA PHE A 229 1.41 3.00 -16.41
C PHE A 229 1.27 3.90 -17.66
N LEU A 230 0.81 5.14 -17.50
CA LEU A 230 0.79 6.15 -18.57
C LEU A 230 2.00 7.09 -18.52
N THR A 231 2.80 7.03 -17.47
CA THR A 231 4.04 7.80 -17.30
C THR A 231 5.14 6.90 -16.76
N ASN A 232 6.40 7.26 -17.05
CA ASN A 232 7.58 6.63 -16.47
C ASN A 232 8.38 7.59 -15.57
N GLU A 233 7.79 8.76 -15.25
CA GLU A 233 8.46 9.83 -14.50
C GLU A 233 8.07 9.80 -13.00
N PRO A 234 8.92 9.22 -12.13
CA PRO A 234 8.60 9.11 -10.70
C PRO A 234 8.57 10.47 -9.99
N ALA A 235 9.27 11.48 -10.51
CA ALA A 235 9.30 12.81 -9.92
C ALA A 235 7.96 13.55 -10.03
N SER A 236 7.08 13.15 -10.97
CA SER A 236 5.75 13.72 -11.15
C SER A 236 4.68 13.13 -10.21
N GLN A 237 5.05 12.19 -9.35
CA GLN A 237 4.09 11.49 -8.49
C GLN A 237 3.57 12.39 -7.36
N VAL A 238 2.27 12.30 -7.11
CA VAL A 238 1.53 13.15 -6.18
C VAL A 238 1.32 12.44 -4.85
N GLY A 239 1.34 13.19 -3.73
CA GLY A 239 1.00 12.68 -2.39
C GLY A 239 -0.49 12.37 -2.25
N THR A 240 -0.82 11.41 -1.37
CA THR A 240 -2.19 10.91 -1.15
C THR A 240 -3.18 12.03 -0.83
N LEU A 241 -2.79 12.98 0.03
CA LEU A 241 -3.65 14.10 0.43
C LEU A 241 -4.06 14.99 -0.75
N ALA A 242 -3.17 15.18 -1.73
CA ALA A 242 -3.44 15.99 -2.91
C ALA A 242 -4.05 15.16 -4.06
N LEU A 243 -3.68 13.87 -4.19
CA LEU A 243 -4.15 13.02 -5.28
C LEU A 243 -5.62 12.62 -5.12
N VAL A 244 -6.01 12.21 -3.91
CA VAL A 244 -7.34 11.63 -3.66
C VAL A 244 -8.48 12.56 -4.07
N PRO A 245 -8.56 13.84 -3.62
CA PRO A 245 -9.66 14.71 -4.01
C PRO A 245 -9.70 14.97 -5.52
N GLN A 246 -8.54 15.12 -6.16
CA GLN A 246 -8.48 15.32 -7.61
C GLN A 246 -9.00 14.11 -8.39
N VAL A 247 -8.72 12.90 -7.92
CA VAL A 247 -9.26 11.67 -8.53
C VAL A 247 -10.76 11.55 -8.25
N VAL A 248 -11.21 11.82 -7.02
CA VAL A 248 -12.64 11.81 -6.64
C VAL A 248 -13.46 12.74 -7.53
N ASP A 249 -12.97 13.95 -7.81
CA ASP A 249 -13.63 14.92 -8.67
C ASP A 249 -13.60 14.54 -10.17
N ALA A 250 -12.66 13.67 -10.55
CA ALA A 250 -12.40 13.35 -11.95
C ALA A 250 -13.12 12.09 -12.46
N VAL A 251 -13.54 11.17 -11.57
CA VAL A 251 -14.16 9.89 -11.94
C VAL A 251 -15.48 9.67 -11.19
N ARG A 252 -16.35 8.83 -11.77
CA ARG A 252 -17.66 8.48 -11.18
C ARG A 252 -17.63 7.21 -10.35
N VAL A 253 -16.67 6.31 -10.60
CA VAL A 253 -16.51 5.07 -9.85
C VAL A 253 -16.00 5.33 -8.43
N PRO A 254 -16.21 4.43 -7.45
CA PRO A 254 -15.63 4.54 -6.12
C PRO A 254 -14.10 4.71 -6.17
N VAL A 255 -13.57 5.62 -5.34
CA VAL A 255 -12.13 5.85 -5.19
C VAL A 255 -11.66 5.27 -3.87
N VAL A 256 -10.60 4.46 -3.92
CA VAL A 256 -9.93 3.86 -2.76
C VAL A 256 -8.60 4.57 -2.54
N ALA A 257 -8.44 5.27 -1.42
CA ALA A 257 -7.19 5.97 -1.11
C ALA A 257 -6.10 4.99 -0.66
N ALA A 258 -4.90 5.08 -1.22
CA ALA A 258 -3.77 4.23 -0.85
C ALA A 258 -2.47 5.01 -0.72
N GLY A 259 -1.72 4.77 0.35
CA GLY A 259 -0.44 5.43 0.64
C GLY A 259 -0.48 6.29 1.89
N GLY A 260 0.49 6.12 2.79
CA GLY A 260 0.60 6.91 4.01
C GLY A 260 -0.48 6.67 5.08
N ILE A 261 -1.38 5.72 4.88
CA ILE A 261 -2.50 5.42 5.77
C ILE A 261 -2.14 4.22 6.65
N ALA A 262 -2.12 4.40 7.99
CA ALA A 262 -1.74 3.34 8.91
C ALA A 262 -2.62 3.24 10.18
N ASP A 263 -3.50 4.21 10.43
CA ASP A 263 -4.41 4.22 11.58
C ASP A 263 -5.74 4.94 11.27
N GLY A 264 -6.63 5.01 12.27
CA GLY A 264 -7.95 5.64 12.14
C GLY A 264 -7.92 7.12 11.75
N ARG A 265 -6.84 7.85 12.02
CA ARG A 265 -6.66 9.25 11.61
C ARG A 265 -6.55 9.37 10.10
N GLY A 266 -5.69 8.53 9.51
CA GLY A 266 -5.50 8.47 8.06
C GLY A 266 -6.76 8.00 7.32
N ILE A 267 -7.50 7.03 7.89
CA ILE A 267 -8.78 6.57 7.33
C ILE A 267 -9.80 7.71 7.33
N ALA A 268 -9.99 8.40 8.47
CA ALA A 268 -10.92 9.51 8.58
C ALA A 268 -10.56 10.65 7.61
N ALA A 269 -9.27 10.98 7.47
CA ALA A 269 -8.80 11.98 6.52
C ALA A 269 -9.10 11.60 5.06
N ALA A 270 -8.82 10.35 4.66
CA ALA A 270 -9.11 9.86 3.32
C ALA A 270 -10.62 9.93 2.99
N LEU A 271 -11.48 9.55 3.93
CA LEU A 271 -12.94 9.64 3.76
C LEU A 271 -13.40 11.09 3.69
N ALA A 272 -12.80 12.01 4.47
CA ALA A 272 -13.08 13.45 4.40
C ALA A 272 -12.67 14.06 3.05
N LEU A 273 -11.66 13.52 2.37
CA LEU A 273 -11.26 13.88 1.01
C LEU A 273 -12.17 13.28 -0.08
N GLY A 274 -13.22 12.55 0.29
CA GLY A 274 -14.20 11.96 -0.63
C GLY A 274 -13.93 10.51 -1.03
N ALA A 275 -12.86 9.88 -0.55
CA ALA A 275 -12.62 8.46 -0.80
C ALA A 275 -13.79 7.59 -0.31
N SER A 276 -14.07 6.49 -1.01
CA SER A 276 -15.08 5.51 -0.64
C SER A 276 -14.52 4.42 0.29
N ALA A 277 -13.20 4.27 0.32
CA ALA A 277 -12.46 3.34 1.18
C ALA A 277 -10.97 3.70 1.19
N VAL A 278 -10.21 2.96 2.01
CA VAL A 278 -8.75 3.00 2.04
C VAL A 278 -8.16 1.64 1.73
N GLN A 279 -6.99 1.62 1.06
CA GLN A 279 -6.17 0.44 0.91
C GLN A 279 -4.88 0.58 1.72
N MET A 280 -4.64 -0.35 2.64
CA MET A 280 -3.52 -0.31 3.59
C MET A 280 -2.62 -1.53 3.39
N GLY A 281 -1.33 -1.30 3.16
CA GLY A 281 -0.33 -2.36 2.99
C GLY A 281 0.57 -2.51 4.22
N THR A 282 1.49 -1.58 4.41
CA THR A 282 2.53 -1.64 5.47
C THR A 282 1.95 -1.82 6.86
N ALA A 283 0.76 -1.29 7.15
CA ALA A 283 0.06 -1.48 8.43
C ALA A 283 -0.19 -2.97 8.75
N TYR A 284 -0.38 -3.82 7.73
CA TYR A 284 -0.61 -5.26 7.90
C TYR A 284 0.67 -6.10 7.89
N LEU A 285 1.85 -5.52 7.61
CA LEU A 285 3.11 -6.30 7.53
C LEU A 285 3.61 -6.79 8.89
N LEU A 286 3.19 -6.16 10.00
CA LEU A 286 3.53 -6.63 11.34
C LEU A 286 2.53 -7.67 11.90
N CYS A 287 1.43 -7.94 11.20
CA CYS A 287 0.50 -9.00 11.59
C CYS A 287 1.21 -10.38 11.58
N PRO A 288 0.81 -11.31 12.47
CA PRO A 288 1.32 -12.68 12.46
C PRO A 288 1.12 -13.41 11.13
N GLU A 289 0.05 -13.07 10.40
CA GLU A 289 -0.29 -13.65 9.10
C GLU A 289 0.60 -13.16 7.96
N ALA A 290 1.44 -12.14 8.18
CA ALA A 290 2.38 -11.66 7.17
C ALA A 290 3.59 -12.59 7.02
N ARG A 291 3.91 -12.96 5.78
CA ARG A 291 5.10 -13.75 5.41
C ARG A 291 6.28 -12.83 5.11
N ILE A 292 6.83 -12.19 6.12
CA ILE A 292 8.03 -11.35 5.99
C ILE A 292 9.20 -11.96 6.76
N SER A 293 10.42 -11.67 6.30
CA SER A 293 11.64 -12.12 6.98
C SER A 293 11.82 -11.44 8.34
N THR A 294 12.66 -12.03 9.19
CA THR A 294 13.00 -11.49 10.50
C THR A 294 13.61 -10.10 10.41
N TYR A 295 14.50 -9.86 9.45
CA TYR A 295 15.11 -8.56 9.19
C TYR A 295 14.13 -7.54 8.63
N HIS A 296 13.13 -7.94 7.82
CA HIS A 296 12.07 -7.02 7.38
C HIS A 296 11.20 -6.59 8.57
N ARG A 297 10.82 -7.55 9.43
CA ARG A 297 10.08 -7.29 10.67
C ARG A 297 10.86 -6.37 11.60
N ALA A 298 12.17 -6.60 11.77
CA ALA A 298 13.04 -5.75 12.58
C ALA A 298 13.11 -4.32 11.99
N ALA A 299 13.27 -4.18 10.68
CA ALA A 299 13.27 -2.88 10.01
C ALA A 299 11.94 -2.12 10.20
N LEU A 300 10.80 -2.81 10.12
CA LEU A 300 9.49 -2.20 10.38
C LEU A 300 9.33 -1.75 11.83
N LYS A 301 9.81 -2.53 12.80
CA LYS A 301 9.75 -2.19 14.23
C LYS A 301 10.66 -1.01 14.61
N SER A 302 11.76 -0.83 13.89
CA SER A 302 12.69 0.29 14.07
C SER A 302 12.46 1.44 13.09
N ALA A 303 11.35 1.43 12.37
CA ALA A 303 11.08 2.43 11.33
C ALA A 303 10.96 3.84 11.90
N GLY A 304 11.70 4.78 11.29
CA GLY A 304 11.51 6.22 11.43
C GLY A 304 10.75 6.80 10.23
N ASP A 305 10.64 8.12 10.21
CA ASP A 305 9.87 8.86 9.20
C ASP A 305 10.58 9.00 7.83
N ASN A 306 11.92 8.85 7.78
CA ASN A 306 12.76 9.15 6.63
C ASN A 306 13.54 7.95 6.07
N LEU A 307 13.21 6.71 6.45
CA LEU A 307 13.98 5.52 6.10
C LEU A 307 13.60 4.91 4.74
N SER A 308 12.46 5.30 4.16
CA SER A 308 12.01 4.73 2.88
C SER A 308 12.34 5.62 1.69
N VAL A 309 12.72 4.99 0.58
CA VAL A 309 13.05 5.65 -0.70
C VAL A 309 12.33 4.99 -1.85
N ILE A 310 12.13 5.71 -2.95
CA ILE A 310 11.71 5.12 -4.22
C ILE A 310 12.97 4.69 -4.97
N THR A 311 13.01 3.44 -5.42
CA THR A 311 14.13 2.88 -6.18
C THR A 311 13.65 2.03 -7.35
N ASN A 312 14.40 2.04 -8.45
CA ASN A 312 14.20 1.16 -9.60
C ASN A 312 15.25 0.04 -9.68
N VAL A 313 16.31 0.08 -8.86
CA VAL A 313 17.44 -0.85 -8.97
C VAL A 313 17.09 -2.29 -8.64
N LEU A 314 16.04 -2.51 -7.85
CA LEU A 314 15.66 -3.86 -7.39
C LEU A 314 14.88 -4.66 -8.43
N THR A 315 14.04 -3.98 -9.22
CA THR A 315 13.11 -4.66 -10.13
C THR A 315 13.01 -4.06 -11.52
N GLY A 316 13.58 -2.87 -11.75
CA GLY A 316 13.47 -2.13 -13.00
C GLY A 316 12.27 -1.17 -13.06
N ARG A 317 11.37 -1.20 -12.05
CA ARG A 317 10.30 -0.19 -11.89
C ARG A 317 10.43 0.52 -10.56
N PRO A 318 10.04 1.81 -10.49
CA PRO A 318 10.04 2.56 -9.24
C PRO A 318 9.19 1.86 -8.18
N ALA A 319 9.79 1.59 -7.03
CA ALA A 319 9.13 0.99 -5.86
C ALA A 319 9.64 1.62 -4.58
N ARG A 320 8.77 1.84 -3.59
CA ARG A 320 9.17 2.35 -2.28
C ARG A 320 9.55 1.22 -1.36
N VAL A 321 10.78 1.29 -0.86
CA VAL A 321 11.40 0.32 0.06
C VAL A 321 12.12 1.05 1.18
N PHE A 322 12.47 0.37 2.28
CA PHE A 322 13.53 0.88 3.16
C PHE A 322 14.84 0.96 2.40
N MET A 323 15.60 2.04 2.64
CA MET A 323 16.91 2.21 2.03
C MET A 323 17.81 1.02 2.39
N ASN A 324 18.31 0.30 1.38
CA ASN A 324 19.26 -0.78 1.54
C ASN A 324 20.61 -0.44 0.89
N ARG A 325 21.58 -1.35 1.02
CA ARG A 325 22.93 -1.16 0.50
C ARG A 325 22.94 -0.89 -1.01
N ILE A 326 22.33 -1.77 -1.80
CA ILE A 326 22.39 -1.68 -3.27
C ILE A 326 21.71 -0.41 -3.80
N ALA A 327 20.60 0.01 -3.23
CA ALA A 327 19.94 1.26 -3.61
C ALA A 327 20.77 2.50 -3.24
N ARG A 328 21.52 2.43 -2.13
CA ARG A 328 22.40 3.53 -1.72
C ARG A 328 23.63 3.65 -2.63
N GLU A 329 24.28 2.53 -2.94
CA GLU A 329 25.55 2.50 -3.67
C GLU A 329 25.36 2.73 -5.18
N LEU A 330 24.25 2.25 -5.78
CA LEU A 330 23.95 2.48 -7.19
C LEU A 330 23.16 3.77 -7.47
N GLY A 331 22.65 4.43 -6.42
CA GLY A 331 21.71 5.53 -6.50
C GLY A 331 20.26 5.01 -6.55
N PRO A 332 19.30 5.63 -5.81
CA PRO A 332 17.94 5.12 -5.72
C PRO A 332 17.24 5.01 -7.08
N LEU A 333 17.38 6.03 -7.93
CA LEU A 333 16.85 6.06 -9.30
C LEU A 333 18.01 6.04 -10.29
N ALA A 334 18.56 4.86 -10.51
CA ALA A 334 19.71 4.65 -11.38
C ALA A 334 19.30 4.64 -12.85
N THR A 335 20.18 5.18 -13.71
CA THR A 335 20.08 5.07 -15.17
C THR A 335 20.63 3.73 -15.65
N GLY A 336 20.20 3.27 -16.82
CA GLY A 336 20.68 2.02 -17.42
C GLY A 336 20.28 0.76 -16.66
N VAL A 337 19.20 0.82 -15.87
CA VAL A 337 18.58 -0.35 -15.24
C VAL A 337 17.74 -1.08 -16.29
N PRO A 338 17.86 -2.41 -16.43
CA PRO A 338 17.04 -3.19 -17.35
C PRO A 338 15.53 -3.07 -17.01
N SER A 339 14.70 -3.33 -18.01
CA SER A 339 13.24 -3.31 -17.86
C SER A 339 12.76 -4.30 -16.79
N PHE A 340 11.65 -3.93 -16.11
CA PHE A 340 10.95 -4.82 -15.18
C PHE A 340 10.52 -6.13 -15.88
N PRO A 341 10.71 -7.30 -15.26
CA PRO A 341 11.28 -7.57 -13.92
C PRO A 341 12.75 -8.05 -13.95
N LEU A 342 13.50 -7.77 -15.02
CA LEU A 342 14.82 -8.35 -15.29
C LEU A 342 15.89 -8.07 -14.19
N PRO A 343 15.99 -6.90 -13.56
CA PRO A 343 16.98 -6.65 -12.52
C PRO A 343 16.85 -7.59 -11.32
N GLY A 344 15.64 -7.98 -10.97
CA GLY A 344 15.38 -8.89 -9.86
C GLY A 344 16.02 -10.27 -10.05
N ALA A 345 16.11 -10.73 -11.30
CA ALA A 345 16.79 -12.00 -11.62
C ALA A 345 18.31 -11.88 -11.45
N ALA A 346 18.91 -10.75 -11.88
CA ALA A 346 20.34 -10.49 -11.68
C ALA A 346 20.68 -10.35 -10.19
N LEU A 347 19.83 -9.74 -9.39
CA LEU A 347 20.05 -9.58 -7.95
C LEU A 347 19.76 -10.85 -7.12
N ALA A 348 19.08 -11.86 -7.67
CA ALA A 348 18.64 -13.03 -6.91
C ALA A 348 19.79 -13.79 -6.20
N PRO A 349 20.96 -14.09 -6.83
CA PRO A 349 22.08 -14.76 -6.15
C PRO A 349 22.67 -13.90 -5.03
N LEU A 350 22.83 -12.59 -5.26
CA LEU A 350 23.34 -11.65 -4.27
C LEU A 350 22.41 -11.58 -3.05
N ARG A 351 21.12 -11.49 -3.31
CA ARG A 351 20.09 -11.50 -2.26
C ARG A 351 20.14 -12.77 -1.45
N ALA A 352 20.09 -13.95 -2.10
CA ALA A 352 20.08 -15.23 -1.42
C ALA A 352 21.32 -15.41 -0.53
N LYS A 353 22.52 -15.03 -1.04
CA LYS A 353 23.75 -15.11 -0.28
C LYS A 353 23.78 -14.14 0.90
N ALA A 354 23.39 -12.87 0.69
CA ALA A 354 23.34 -11.89 1.76
C ALA A 354 22.34 -12.30 2.85
N GLU A 355 21.16 -12.77 2.47
CA GLU A 355 20.14 -13.26 3.39
C GLU A 355 20.62 -14.46 4.22
N SER A 356 21.42 -15.37 3.64
CA SER A 356 22.06 -16.46 4.38
C SER A 356 23.12 -16.00 5.40
N GLN A 357 23.50 -14.74 5.33
CA GLN A 357 24.44 -14.05 6.24
C GLN A 357 23.75 -13.00 7.11
N ASP A 358 22.43 -13.10 7.30
CA ASP A 358 21.58 -12.16 8.04
C ASP A 358 21.65 -10.70 7.55
N SER A 359 21.95 -10.50 6.25
CA SER A 359 22.04 -9.18 5.63
C SER A 359 20.89 -8.92 4.65
N ALA A 360 20.19 -7.81 4.85
CA ALA A 360 19.15 -7.33 3.93
C ALA A 360 19.67 -6.39 2.83
N GLY A 361 20.99 -6.32 2.62
CA GLY A 361 21.62 -5.33 1.73
C GLY A 361 21.15 -5.34 0.27
N PHE A 362 20.60 -6.48 -0.19
CA PHE A 362 20.08 -6.69 -1.54
C PHE A 362 18.58 -7.05 -1.57
N SER A 363 17.89 -7.01 -0.41
CA SER A 363 16.48 -7.43 -0.28
C SER A 363 15.53 -6.27 -0.45
N ALA A 364 14.41 -6.50 -1.14
CA ALA A 364 13.36 -5.50 -1.32
C ALA A 364 12.48 -5.42 -0.06
N LEU A 365 12.86 -4.62 0.92
CA LEU A 365 12.09 -4.38 2.13
C LEU A 365 11.01 -3.33 1.83
N TYR A 366 9.91 -3.73 1.21
CA TYR A 366 8.82 -2.82 0.83
C TYR A 366 8.17 -2.20 2.06
N ALA A 367 8.11 -0.87 2.11
CA ALA A 367 7.48 -0.13 3.18
C ALA A 367 7.03 1.25 2.72
N GLY A 368 5.82 1.66 3.12
CA GLY A 368 5.32 3.02 2.93
C GLY A 368 5.88 3.99 3.98
N GLN A 369 5.66 5.28 3.77
CA GLN A 369 6.19 6.33 4.66
C GLN A 369 5.56 6.34 6.07
N ALA A 370 4.38 5.73 6.25
CA ALA A 370 3.74 5.58 7.55
C ALA A 370 4.16 4.30 8.31
N ALA A 371 5.29 3.66 7.97
CA ALA A 371 5.74 2.41 8.56
C ALA A 371 5.89 2.48 10.09
N ALA A 372 6.35 3.61 10.63
CA ALA A 372 6.50 3.84 12.07
C ALA A 372 5.17 3.77 12.87
N LEU A 373 4.02 3.81 12.20
CA LEU A 373 2.70 3.67 12.82
C LEU A 373 2.19 2.23 12.83
N GLY A 374 3.01 1.26 12.36
CA GLY A 374 2.67 -0.16 12.31
C GLY A 374 2.39 -0.75 13.71
N ARG A 375 1.51 -1.75 13.76
CA ARG A 375 1.09 -2.42 15.01
C ARG A 375 1.17 -3.94 14.86
N GLU A 376 1.59 -4.60 15.93
CA GLU A 376 1.65 -6.07 16.00
C GLU A 376 0.33 -6.62 16.54
N LEU A 377 -0.65 -6.81 15.67
CA LEU A 377 -1.96 -7.38 15.98
C LEU A 377 -2.33 -8.42 14.90
N PRO A 378 -3.14 -9.42 15.22
CA PRO A 378 -3.78 -10.26 14.20
C PRO A 378 -4.55 -9.41 13.18
N ALA A 379 -4.52 -9.81 11.90
CA ALA A 379 -5.05 -8.98 10.81
C ALA A 379 -6.55 -8.65 10.97
N GLY A 380 -7.35 -9.59 11.45
CA GLY A 380 -8.78 -9.35 11.76
C GLY A 380 -8.97 -8.35 12.89
N GLU A 381 -8.21 -8.50 13.99
CA GLU A 381 -8.26 -7.58 15.13
C GLU A 381 -7.80 -6.17 14.74
N LEU A 382 -6.72 -6.08 13.95
CA LEU A 382 -6.25 -4.81 13.41
C LEU A 382 -7.34 -4.14 12.58
N THR A 383 -8.03 -4.87 11.71
CA THR A 383 -9.11 -4.33 10.86
C THR A 383 -10.25 -3.75 11.71
N LEU A 384 -10.73 -4.48 12.73
CA LEU A 384 -11.77 -4.00 13.64
C LEU A 384 -11.33 -2.75 14.42
N LYS A 385 -10.10 -2.76 14.91
CA LYS A 385 -9.52 -1.61 15.64
C LYS A 385 -9.41 -0.38 14.77
N LEU A 386 -8.92 -0.52 13.53
CA LEU A 386 -8.82 0.56 12.56
C LEU A 386 -10.21 1.15 12.23
N ALA A 387 -11.21 0.30 12.06
CA ALA A 387 -12.59 0.73 11.81
C ALA A 387 -13.17 1.52 13.00
N ALA A 388 -12.99 1.02 14.23
CA ALA A 388 -13.45 1.70 15.44
C ALA A 388 -12.78 3.05 15.65
N GLU A 389 -11.44 3.13 15.46
CA GLU A 389 -10.68 4.39 15.55
C GLU A 389 -11.13 5.41 14.50
N ALA A 390 -11.38 4.98 13.27
CA ALA A 390 -11.85 5.86 12.21
C ALA A 390 -13.24 6.41 12.51
N LEU A 391 -14.18 5.58 12.94
CA LEU A 391 -15.54 6.01 13.33
C LEU A 391 -15.49 6.97 14.53
N GLN A 392 -14.63 6.72 15.51
CA GLN A 392 -14.42 7.65 16.63
C GLN A 392 -13.93 9.02 16.15
N ARG A 393 -12.97 9.06 15.23
CA ARG A 393 -12.43 10.32 14.67
C ARG A 393 -13.49 11.08 13.87
N LEU A 394 -14.23 10.39 13.02
CA LEU A 394 -15.33 10.99 12.25
C LEU A 394 -16.42 11.56 13.17
N GLY A 395 -16.77 10.86 14.25
CA GLY A 395 -17.73 11.33 15.25
C GLY A 395 -17.24 12.57 16.03
N MET A 396 -15.94 12.72 16.27
CA MET A 396 -15.35 13.91 16.88
C MET A 396 -15.43 15.12 15.94
N LEU A 397 -15.11 14.94 14.66
CA LEU A 397 -15.15 16.01 13.65
C LEU A 397 -16.58 16.52 13.43
N GLY A 398 -17.58 15.64 13.41
CA GLY A 398 -18.99 16.00 13.24
C GLY A 398 -19.65 16.68 14.47
N ARG A 399 -18.96 16.74 15.62
CA ARG A 399 -19.45 17.46 16.82
C ARG A 399 -18.86 18.85 16.96
N ALA A 400 -17.83 19.18 16.21
CA ALA A 400 -17.16 20.46 16.24
C ALA A 400 -17.77 21.46 15.25
N SER A 401 -18.73 21.03 14.45
CA SER A 401 -19.56 21.83 13.53
C SER A 401 -20.98 22.01 14.13
#